data_f5b85e120d19a5600826a8e97b6a48d3
#
_entry.id   f5b85e120d19a5600826a8e97b6a48d3
#
_cell.length_a   1.000
_cell.length_b   1.000
_cell.length_c   1.000
_cell.angle_alpha   90.00
_cell.angle_beta   90.00
_cell.angle_gamma   90.00
#
_symmetry.space_group_name_H-M   'P 1'
#
loop_
_entity.id
_entity.type
_entity.pdbx_description
1 polymer ?
#
loop_
_entity_poly.entity_id
_entity_poly.type
_entity_poly.pdbx_seq_one_letter_code
_entity_poly.pdbx_strand_id
1 'polypeptide(L)'
;MIVSIDHREGKSALAARLRQEGLTVEIVNLPVGDVKISDRILIERKGTRDFVDSLLDGRLLDQASRLVGAAPRSLLVLEGDDLFQHRAVSGQAIMGALATLTLDYGLPVVTSSDTAETARFIAVSARRETKMLEHLSETAQERLRASEHPDMASDAEENLAIVAANSAADGVFDPTAPILDATEGTMSEERRREMHGITRSMLEQVPGIGPALASRILERWPTMAALANATDDEIVQVPGLSISLAQEIVRILHGSGD
;
A
#
# COMPACT_ATOMS: atom_id res chain seq x y z
N MET A 1 -13.90 6.61 19.12
CA MET A 1 -13.64 5.73 17.96
C MET A 1 -13.63 4.29 18.46
N ILE A 2 -14.35 3.40 17.76
CA ILE A 2 -14.54 1.99 18.13
C ILE A 2 -13.71 1.12 17.18
N VAL A 3 -13.01 0.14 17.74
CA VAL A 3 -12.36 -0.93 16.99
C VAL A 3 -12.83 -2.28 17.53
N SER A 4 -13.05 -3.25 16.67
CA SER A 4 -13.43 -4.60 17.07
C SER A 4 -12.20 -5.50 17.10
N ILE A 5 -12.04 -6.27 18.16
CA ILE A 5 -10.95 -7.24 18.34
C ILE A 5 -11.54 -8.64 18.44
N ASP A 6 -10.88 -9.60 17.80
CA ASP A 6 -11.26 -11.00 17.93
C ASP A 6 -11.16 -11.46 19.39
N HIS A 7 -12.07 -12.33 19.79
CA HIS A 7 -12.13 -12.83 21.17
C HIS A 7 -10.86 -13.58 21.61
N ARG A 8 -10.10 -14.16 20.68
CA ARG A 8 -8.81 -14.82 20.95
C ARG A 8 -7.77 -13.80 21.40
N GLU A 9 -7.78 -12.60 20.81
CA GLU A 9 -6.95 -11.46 21.19
C GLU A 9 -7.51 -10.66 22.39
N GLY A 10 -8.77 -10.86 22.76
CA GLY A 10 -9.43 -10.11 23.84
C GLY A 10 -8.79 -10.25 25.22
N LYS A 11 -8.03 -11.33 25.46
CA LYS A 11 -7.23 -11.59 26.66
C LYS A 11 -5.77 -11.16 26.51
N SER A 12 -5.35 -10.76 25.32
CA SER A 12 -3.99 -10.31 25.08
C SER A 12 -3.74 -8.89 25.63
N ALA A 13 -2.47 -8.52 25.74
CA ALA A 13 -2.09 -7.16 26.11
C ALA A 13 -2.58 -6.11 25.09
N LEU A 14 -2.87 -6.50 23.87
CA LEU A 14 -3.28 -5.61 22.79
C LEU A 14 -4.56 -4.83 23.14
N ALA A 15 -5.59 -5.50 23.63
CA ALA A 15 -6.85 -4.86 24.02
C ALA A 15 -6.66 -3.76 25.07
N ALA A 16 -5.81 -4.03 26.07
CA ALA A 16 -5.48 -3.06 27.12
C ALA A 16 -4.68 -1.87 26.53
N ARG A 17 -3.73 -2.13 25.66
CA ARG A 17 -2.92 -1.09 24.99
C ARG A 17 -3.77 -0.20 24.09
N LEU A 18 -4.69 -0.75 23.30
CA LEU A 18 -5.59 0.02 22.46
C LEU A 18 -6.49 0.96 23.28
N ARG A 19 -6.95 0.52 24.45
CA ARG A 19 -7.69 1.40 25.37
C ARG A 19 -6.81 2.53 25.92
N GLN A 20 -5.54 2.26 26.21
CA GLN A 20 -4.57 3.29 26.61
C GLN A 20 -4.31 4.31 25.50
N GLU A 21 -4.38 3.88 24.23
CA GLU A 21 -4.31 4.77 23.07
C GLU A 21 -5.62 5.57 22.81
N GLY A 22 -6.61 5.45 23.69
CA GLY A 22 -7.88 6.19 23.64
C GLY A 22 -8.93 5.59 22.72
N LEU A 23 -8.80 4.32 22.33
CA LEU A 23 -9.80 3.61 21.55
C LEU A 23 -10.84 2.91 22.44
N THR A 24 -12.08 2.90 21.99
CA THR A 24 -13.10 1.98 22.52
C THR A 24 -12.93 0.63 21.84
N VAL A 25 -12.75 -0.42 22.65
CA VAL A 25 -12.47 -1.78 22.16
C VAL A 25 -13.67 -2.67 22.41
N GLU A 26 -14.25 -3.21 21.37
CA GLU A 26 -15.28 -4.23 21.38
C GLU A 26 -14.67 -5.60 21.10
N ILE A 27 -15.00 -6.59 21.93
CA ILE A 27 -14.54 -7.96 21.73
C ILE A 27 -15.64 -8.72 21.01
N VAL A 28 -15.31 -9.21 19.80
CA VAL A 28 -16.24 -9.90 18.93
C VAL A 28 -15.65 -11.23 18.44
N ASN A 29 -16.42 -12.03 17.73
CA ASN A 29 -15.91 -13.20 17.03
C ASN A 29 -15.66 -12.80 15.57
N LEU A 30 -14.40 -12.62 15.17
CA LEU A 30 -14.02 -12.36 13.79
C LEU A 30 -13.74 -13.70 13.09
N PRO A 31 -14.34 -13.97 11.94
CA PRO A 31 -14.04 -15.19 11.19
C PRO A 31 -12.61 -15.21 10.65
N VAL A 32 -12.05 -14.03 10.38
CA VAL A 32 -10.69 -13.80 9.88
C VAL A 32 -10.15 -12.51 10.49
N GLY A 33 -8.84 -12.48 10.74
CA GLY A 33 -8.16 -11.31 11.29
C GLY A 33 -8.31 -11.17 12.80
N ASP A 34 -7.52 -10.29 13.37
CA ASP A 34 -7.47 -10.05 14.81
C ASP A 34 -8.08 -8.71 15.20
N VAL A 35 -7.98 -7.70 14.35
CA VAL A 35 -8.51 -6.34 14.61
C VAL A 35 -9.22 -5.81 13.36
N LYS A 36 -10.49 -5.43 13.53
CA LYS A 36 -11.28 -4.75 12.53
C LYS A 36 -11.44 -3.27 12.92
N ILE A 37 -10.92 -2.38 12.10
CA ILE A 37 -11.03 -0.93 12.29
C ILE A 37 -12.34 -0.40 11.70
N SER A 38 -12.71 -0.88 10.51
CA SER A 38 -13.93 -0.55 9.79
C SER A 38 -14.33 -1.73 8.90
N ASP A 39 -15.42 -1.61 8.15
CA ASP A 39 -15.77 -2.62 7.12
C ASP A 39 -14.74 -2.67 5.98
N ARG A 40 -13.85 -1.68 5.91
CA ARG A 40 -12.83 -1.59 4.89
C ARG A 40 -11.47 -2.12 5.34
N ILE A 41 -11.14 -2.03 6.64
CA ILE A 41 -9.79 -2.30 7.16
C ILE A 41 -9.81 -3.43 8.16
N LEU A 42 -9.08 -4.49 7.83
CA LEU A 42 -8.86 -5.67 8.65
C LEU A 42 -7.37 -5.90 8.87
N ILE A 43 -6.97 -6.19 10.09
CA ILE A 43 -5.58 -6.40 10.50
C ILE A 43 -5.43 -7.81 11.10
N GLU A 44 -4.45 -8.53 10.62
CA GLU A 44 -3.92 -9.73 11.28
C GLU A 44 -2.62 -9.38 11.98
N ARG A 45 -2.48 -9.80 13.23
CA ARG A 45 -1.25 -9.67 14.02
C ARG A 45 -0.56 -11.01 14.13
N LYS A 46 0.69 -11.07 13.77
CA LYS A 46 1.47 -12.32 13.80
C LYS A 46 2.84 -12.08 14.39
N GLY A 47 3.20 -12.84 15.43
CA GLY A 47 4.56 -12.84 15.95
C GLY A 47 5.56 -13.40 14.93
N THR A 48 6.82 -12.96 14.99
CA THR A 48 7.89 -13.42 14.10
C THR A 48 8.03 -14.94 14.10
N ARG A 49 7.93 -15.57 15.28
CA ARG A 49 7.98 -17.02 15.40
C ARG A 49 6.79 -17.70 14.70
N ASP A 50 5.57 -17.24 14.95
CA ASP A 50 4.38 -17.81 14.32
C ASP A 50 4.36 -17.59 12.80
N PHE A 51 5.00 -16.52 12.33
CA PHE A 51 5.22 -16.29 10.91
C PHE A 51 6.13 -17.38 10.33
N VAL A 52 7.27 -17.62 10.95
CA VAL A 52 8.22 -18.66 10.51
C VAL A 52 7.61 -20.05 10.58
N ASP A 53 6.90 -20.37 11.66
CA ASP A 53 6.22 -21.65 11.81
C ASP A 53 5.13 -21.83 10.73
N SER A 54 4.36 -20.78 10.42
CA SER A 54 3.36 -20.80 9.35
C SER A 54 3.97 -20.97 7.95
N LEU A 55 5.15 -20.39 7.74
CA LEU A 55 5.91 -20.53 6.48
C LEU A 55 6.39 -21.99 6.31
N LEU A 56 6.95 -22.58 7.35
CA LEU A 56 7.42 -23.97 7.34
C LEU A 56 6.28 -24.98 7.14
N ASP A 57 5.15 -24.75 7.78
CA ASP A 57 3.97 -25.59 7.68
C ASP A 57 3.17 -25.39 6.37
N GLY A 58 3.58 -24.44 5.52
CA GLY A 58 2.90 -24.10 4.27
C GLY A 58 1.53 -23.40 4.45
N ARG A 59 1.17 -22.97 5.69
CA ARG A 59 -0.12 -22.35 6.00
C ARG A 59 -0.16 -20.83 5.74
N LEU A 60 1.01 -20.19 5.61
CA LEU A 60 1.13 -18.74 5.52
C LEU A 60 0.33 -18.15 4.37
N LEU A 61 0.47 -18.72 3.18
CA LEU A 61 -0.19 -18.20 1.97
C LEU A 61 -1.70 -18.43 2.00
N ASP A 62 -2.15 -19.52 2.58
CA ASP A 62 -3.58 -19.81 2.77
C ASP A 62 -4.24 -18.83 3.76
N GLN A 63 -3.51 -18.47 4.84
CA GLN A 63 -3.94 -17.44 5.78
C GLN A 63 -4.00 -16.07 5.09
N ALA A 64 -2.99 -15.72 4.30
CA ALA A 64 -2.95 -14.48 3.53
C ALA A 64 -4.11 -14.36 2.55
N SER A 65 -4.38 -15.41 1.78
CA SER A 65 -5.51 -15.46 0.84
C SER A 65 -6.85 -15.18 1.52
N ARG A 66 -7.09 -15.83 2.67
CA ARG A 66 -8.32 -15.60 3.45
C ARG A 66 -8.41 -14.18 4.00
N LEU A 67 -7.29 -13.62 4.46
CA LEU A 67 -7.23 -12.27 4.99
C LEU A 67 -7.54 -11.23 3.91
N VAL A 68 -6.90 -11.34 2.74
CA VAL A 68 -7.12 -10.45 1.60
C VAL A 68 -8.57 -10.54 1.09
N GLY A 69 -9.15 -11.74 1.08
CA GLY A 69 -10.55 -11.92 0.68
C GLY A 69 -11.60 -11.40 1.70
N ALA A 70 -11.19 -11.10 2.93
CA ALA A 70 -12.12 -10.74 4.01
C ALA A 70 -12.46 -9.25 4.09
N ALA A 71 -11.59 -8.35 3.59
CA ALA A 71 -11.84 -6.91 3.58
C ALA A 71 -11.11 -6.22 2.43
N PRO A 72 -11.62 -5.08 1.93
CA PRO A 72 -10.99 -4.33 0.83
C PRO A 72 -9.55 -3.89 1.11
N ARG A 73 -9.21 -3.68 2.38
CA ARG A 73 -7.87 -3.25 2.83
C ARG A 73 -7.45 -4.10 4.02
N SER A 74 -6.82 -5.21 3.71
CA SER A 74 -6.24 -6.08 4.74
C SER A 74 -4.75 -5.81 4.87
N LEU A 75 -4.20 -5.98 6.07
CA LEU A 75 -2.76 -5.87 6.31
C LEU A 75 -2.31 -6.84 7.41
N LEU A 76 -1.05 -7.22 7.35
CA LEU A 76 -0.38 -8.04 8.34
C LEU A 76 0.53 -7.16 9.19
N VAL A 77 0.37 -7.18 10.52
CA VAL A 77 1.34 -6.63 11.46
C VAL A 77 2.21 -7.76 11.96
N LEU A 78 3.50 -7.69 11.62
CA LEU A 78 4.50 -8.66 12.04
C LEU A 78 5.22 -8.12 13.28
N GLU A 79 4.94 -8.73 14.44
CA GLU A 79 5.42 -8.26 15.75
C GLU A 79 6.67 -9.02 16.20
N GLY A 80 7.75 -8.28 16.48
CA GLY A 80 9.02 -8.76 16.97
C GLY A 80 10.21 -8.34 16.09
N ASP A 81 11.41 -8.34 16.67
CA ASP A 81 12.64 -7.87 16.02
C ASP A 81 13.56 -9.01 15.57
N ASP A 82 13.14 -10.25 15.78
CA ASP A 82 13.99 -11.44 15.61
C ASP A 82 13.66 -12.29 14.37
N LEU A 83 12.88 -11.75 13.43
CA LEU A 83 12.38 -12.48 12.26
C LEU A 83 13.50 -13.24 11.52
N PHE A 84 14.63 -12.59 11.29
CA PHE A 84 15.76 -13.19 10.56
C PHE A 84 16.73 -13.98 11.45
N GLN A 85 16.46 -14.06 12.76
CA GLN A 85 17.30 -14.80 13.71
C GLN A 85 16.84 -16.26 13.88
N HIS A 86 15.68 -16.61 13.33
CA HIS A 86 15.14 -17.97 13.37
C HIS A 86 15.95 -18.90 12.45
N ARG A 87 16.70 -19.82 13.06
CA ARG A 87 17.63 -20.73 12.35
C ARG A 87 16.94 -21.82 11.53
N ALA A 88 15.64 -22.04 11.74
CA ALA A 88 14.88 -23.08 11.06
C ALA A 88 14.61 -22.74 9.58
N VAL A 89 14.70 -21.45 9.20
CA VAL A 89 14.42 -20.96 7.84
C VAL A 89 15.56 -20.05 7.40
N SER A 90 15.94 -20.13 6.12
CA SER A 90 16.92 -19.20 5.56
C SER A 90 16.33 -17.79 5.44
N GLY A 91 17.17 -16.76 5.64
CA GLY A 91 16.74 -15.37 5.44
C GLY A 91 16.17 -15.13 4.03
N GLN A 92 16.70 -15.84 3.02
CA GLN A 92 16.20 -15.75 1.63
C GLN A 92 14.77 -16.28 1.51
N ALA A 93 14.42 -17.37 2.20
CA ALA A 93 13.06 -17.90 2.19
C ALA A 93 12.07 -16.94 2.89
N ILE A 94 12.50 -16.29 3.99
CA ILE A 94 11.71 -15.24 4.67
C ILE A 94 11.47 -14.06 3.71
N MET A 95 12.52 -13.58 3.04
CA MET A 95 12.39 -12.49 2.07
C MET A 95 11.47 -12.86 0.89
N GLY A 96 11.57 -14.09 0.38
CA GLY A 96 10.67 -14.61 -0.65
C GLY A 96 9.23 -14.62 -0.18
N ALA A 97 8.96 -15.08 1.03
CA ALA A 97 7.62 -15.08 1.60
C ALA A 97 7.05 -13.66 1.75
N LEU A 98 7.84 -12.70 2.26
CA LEU A 98 7.44 -11.30 2.37
C LEU A 98 7.15 -10.67 1.00
N ALA A 99 7.98 -10.97 -0.01
CA ALA A 99 7.77 -10.54 -1.38
C ALA A 99 6.45 -11.11 -1.94
N THR A 100 6.21 -12.41 -1.79
CA THR A 100 4.96 -13.06 -2.21
C THR A 100 3.75 -12.43 -1.53
N LEU A 101 3.76 -12.23 -0.22
CA LEU A 101 2.65 -11.58 0.50
C LEU A 101 2.36 -10.19 -0.05
N THR A 102 3.41 -9.40 -0.29
CA THR A 102 3.26 -7.99 -0.67
C THR A 102 2.93 -7.82 -2.15
N LEU A 103 3.60 -8.57 -3.05
CA LEU A 103 3.49 -8.40 -4.50
C LEU A 103 2.39 -9.26 -5.10
N ASP A 104 2.31 -10.55 -4.73
CA ASP A 104 1.38 -11.48 -5.36
C ASP A 104 0.00 -11.43 -4.70
N TYR A 105 -0.05 -11.29 -3.38
CA TYR A 105 -1.31 -11.19 -2.62
C TYR A 105 -1.77 -9.74 -2.42
N GLY A 106 -0.92 -8.74 -2.68
CA GLY A 106 -1.23 -7.35 -2.39
C GLY A 106 -1.50 -7.09 -0.89
N LEU A 107 -0.91 -7.92 -0.01
CA LEU A 107 -1.06 -7.83 1.43
C LEU A 107 0.10 -7.00 2.02
N PRO A 108 -0.11 -5.74 2.41
CA PRO A 108 0.91 -4.96 3.07
C PRO A 108 1.37 -5.63 4.37
N VAL A 109 2.68 -5.63 4.60
CA VAL A 109 3.29 -6.11 5.84
C VAL A 109 3.93 -4.94 6.57
N VAL A 110 3.48 -4.69 7.79
CA VAL A 110 4.02 -3.67 8.69
C VAL A 110 4.74 -4.36 9.83
N THR A 111 5.95 -3.94 10.15
CA THR A 111 6.69 -4.48 11.29
C THR A 111 6.47 -3.63 12.53
N SER A 112 6.45 -4.26 13.69
CA SER A 112 6.45 -3.62 15.00
C SER A 112 7.34 -4.42 15.95
N SER A 113 8.01 -3.73 16.88
CA SER A 113 8.90 -4.38 17.84
C SER A 113 8.14 -5.07 18.99
N ASP A 114 6.98 -4.52 19.36
CA ASP A 114 6.19 -5.03 20.46
C ASP A 114 4.69 -4.69 20.35
N THR A 115 3.89 -5.24 21.26
CA THR A 115 2.43 -5.02 21.31
C THR A 115 2.06 -3.54 21.56
N ALA A 116 2.93 -2.74 22.19
CA ALA A 116 2.64 -1.32 22.41
C ALA A 116 2.81 -0.53 21.11
N GLU A 117 3.82 -0.85 20.31
CA GLU A 117 4.00 -0.27 18.98
C GLU A 117 2.88 -0.70 18.02
N THR A 118 2.51 -1.99 18.05
CA THR A 118 1.34 -2.51 17.32
C THR A 118 0.08 -1.71 17.67
N ALA A 119 -0.19 -1.48 18.95
CA ALA A 119 -1.36 -0.73 19.38
C ALA A 119 -1.33 0.73 18.92
N ARG A 120 -0.17 1.40 18.95
CA ARG A 120 0.00 2.76 18.44
C ARG A 120 -0.28 2.83 16.94
N PHE A 121 0.27 1.89 16.17
CA PHE A 121 0.01 1.80 14.73
C PHE A 121 -1.49 1.63 14.43
N ILE A 122 -2.16 0.70 15.12
CA ILE A 122 -3.61 0.49 14.98
C ILE A 122 -4.39 1.74 15.34
N ALA A 123 -4.02 2.44 16.42
CA ALA A 123 -4.69 3.65 16.84
C ALA A 123 -4.53 4.81 15.85
N VAL A 124 -3.35 4.97 15.25
CA VAL A 124 -3.12 5.94 14.17
C VAL A 124 -3.96 5.58 12.95
N SER A 125 -3.94 4.31 12.54
CA SER A 125 -4.71 3.81 11.40
C SER A 125 -6.21 4.03 11.59
N ALA A 126 -6.71 3.79 12.79
CA ALA A 126 -8.12 3.97 13.13
C ALA A 126 -8.52 5.47 13.09
N ARG A 127 -7.72 6.37 13.67
CA ARG A 127 -7.96 7.82 13.58
C ARG A 127 -7.98 8.33 12.14
N ARG A 128 -7.05 7.81 11.33
CA ARG A 128 -6.99 8.13 9.90
C ARG A 128 -8.23 7.63 9.15
N GLU A 129 -8.65 6.40 9.40
CA GLU A 129 -9.85 5.83 8.75
C GLU A 129 -11.11 6.62 9.09
N THR A 130 -11.25 7.10 10.34
CA THR A 130 -12.39 7.93 10.74
C THR A 130 -12.43 9.23 9.94
N LYS A 131 -11.30 9.95 9.85
CA LYS A 131 -11.22 11.17 9.05
C LYS A 131 -11.55 10.93 7.57
N MET A 132 -11.07 9.82 7.01
CA MET A 132 -11.37 9.43 5.63
C MET A 132 -12.86 9.18 5.42
N LEU A 133 -13.51 8.47 6.34
CA LEU A 133 -14.94 8.18 6.23
C LEU A 133 -15.80 9.45 6.41
N GLU A 134 -15.41 10.36 7.30
CA GLU A 134 -16.03 11.66 7.48
C GLU A 134 -15.96 12.47 6.17
N HIS A 135 -14.77 12.60 5.59
CA HIS A 135 -14.57 13.32 4.33
C HIS A 135 -15.37 12.70 3.16
N LEU A 136 -15.36 11.36 3.04
CA LEU A 136 -16.16 10.68 2.02
C LEU A 136 -17.66 10.93 2.20
N SER A 137 -18.14 11.00 3.44
CA SER A 137 -19.53 11.31 3.75
C SER A 137 -19.88 12.76 3.37
N GLU A 138 -19.04 13.73 3.70
CA GLU A 138 -19.21 15.14 3.34
C GLU A 138 -19.25 15.33 1.83
N THR A 139 -18.27 14.76 1.10
CA THR A 139 -18.22 14.82 -0.36
C THR A 139 -19.43 14.17 -1.02
N ALA A 140 -19.92 13.06 -0.48
CA ALA A 140 -21.14 12.43 -0.99
C ALA A 140 -22.37 13.30 -0.77
N GLN A 141 -22.49 13.96 0.38
CA GLN A 141 -23.58 14.90 0.68
C GLN A 141 -23.53 16.16 -0.21
N GLU A 142 -22.32 16.70 -0.46
CA GLU A 142 -22.14 17.84 -1.37
C GLU A 142 -22.54 17.50 -2.80
N ARG A 143 -22.12 16.33 -3.32
CA ARG A 143 -22.55 15.85 -4.64
C ARG A 143 -24.05 15.67 -4.74
N LEU A 144 -24.68 15.18 -3.68
CA LEU A 144 -26.14 15.03 -3.64
C LEU A 144 -26.84 16.39 -3.69
N ARG A 145 -26.37 17.37 -2.89
CA ARG A 145 -26.89 18.75 -2.90
C ARG A 145 -26.70 19.45 -4.25
N ALA A 146 -25.49 19.27 -4.86
CA ALA A 146 -25.21 19.81 -6.20
C ALA A 146 -26.12 19.20 -7.29
N SER A 147 -26.49 17.93 -7.16
CA SER A 147 -27.42 17.27 -8.09
C SER A 147 -28.86 17.75 -7.93
N GLU A 148 -29.25 18.18 -6.72
CA GLU A 148 -30.59 18.75 -6.46
C GLU A 148 -30.70 20.25 -6.84
N HIS A 149 -29.55 20.96 -6.86
CA HIS A 149 -29.49 22.41 -7.19
C HIS A 149 -28.31 22.68 -8.16
N PRO A 150 -28.47 22.40 -9.47
CA PRO A 150 -27.40 22.52 -10.46
C PRO A 150 -26.85 23.96 -10.61
N ASP A 151 -27.60 24.98 -10.24
CA ASP A 151 -27.15 26.38 -10.30
C ASP A 151 -26.11 26.76 -9.23
N MET A 152 -25.91 25.93 -8.21
CA MET A 152 -24.89 26.11 -7.13
C MET A 152 -23.61 25.33 -7.35
N ALA A 153 -23.46 24.61 -8.46
CA ALA A 153 -22.33 23.72 -8.70
C ALA A 153 -20.98 24.45 -8.84
N SER A 154 -21.02 25.74 -9.28
CA SER A 154 -19.78 26.53 -9.46
C SER A 154 -19.08 26.87 -8.13
N ASP A 155 -19.87 27.09 -7.09
CA ASP A 155 -19.34 27.49 -5.77
C ASP A 155 -18.78 26.29 -4.98
N ALA A 156 -19.25 25.08 -5.28
CA ALA A 156 -18.79 23.84 -4.65
C ALA A 156 -17.38 23.43 -5.16
N GLU A 157 -17.08 23.64 -6.43
CA GLU A 157 -15.75 23.38 -7.00
C GLU A 157 -14.68 24.34 -6.46
N GLU A 158 -15.04 25.63 -6.28
CA GLU A 158 -14.12 26.63 -5.72
C GLU A 158 -13.83 26.37 -4.23
N ASN A 159 -14.84 25.99 -3.45
CA ASN A 159 -14.67 25.60 -2.04
C ASN A 159 -13.87 24.32 -1.88
N LEU A 160 -14.01 23.33 -2.75
CA LEU A 160 -13.21 22.09 -2.72
C LEU A 160 -11.73 22.38 -2.99
N ALA A 161 -11.43 23.31 -3.91
CA ALA A 161 -10.06 23.75 -4.19
C ALA A 161 -9.43 24.49 -2.99
N ILE A 162 -10.21 25.29 -2.25
CA ILE A 162 -9.75 26.01 -1.05
C ILE A 162 -9.48 25.05 0.11
N VAL A 163 -10.33 24.05 0.31
CA VAL A 163 -10.13 23.01 1.36
C VAL A 163 -8.89 22.17 1.06
N ALA A 164 -8.68 21.79 -0.20
CA ALA A 164 -7.48 21.07 -0.63
C ALA A 164 -6.19 21.89 -0.44
N ALA A 165 -6.24 23.20 -0.72
CA ALA A 165 -5.10 24.12 -0.53
C ALA A 165 -4.76 24.34 0.95
N ASN A 166 -5.76 24.43 1.83
CA ASN A 166 -5.56 24.61 3.26
C ASN A 166 -5.04 23.33 3.94
N SER A 167 -5.45 22.15 3.48
CA SER A 167 -4.94 20.85 3.96
C SER A 167 -3.47 20.64 3.61
N ALA A 168 -3.00 21.20 2.49
CA ALA A 168 -1.60 21.15 2.08
C ALA A 168 -0.69 22.10 2.89
N ALA A 169 -1.24 23.16 3.49
CA ALA A 169 -0.48 24.16 4.24
C ALA A 169 -0.05 23.69 5.65
N ASP A 170 -0.75 22.73 6.24
CA ASP A 170 -0.48 22.24 7.61
C ASP A 170 0.55 21.10 7.68
N GLY A 171 1.23 20.74 6.58
CA GLY A 171 2.29 19.72 6.56
C GLY A 171 1.82 18.31 6.97
N VAL A 172 0.54 18.10 7.14
CA VAL A 172 -0.05 16.80 7.37
C VAL A 172 -0.11 16.09 6.02
N PHE A 173 0.68 15.03 5.88
CA PHE A 173 0.61 14.11 4.75
C PHE A 173 -0.85 13.75 4.50
N ASP A 174 -1.43 14.26 3.41
CA ASP A 174 -2.79 13.93 2.98
C ASP A 174 -2.81 12.52 2.39
N PRO A 175 -3.30 11.54 3.14
CA PRO A 175 -3.41 10.17 2.67
C PRO A 175 -4.64 9.92 1.83
N THR A 176 -5.48 10.95 1.65
CA THR A 176 -6.67 10.89 0.79
C THR A 176 -6.38 11.42 -0.60
N ALA A 177 -5.19 12.07 -0.76
CA ALA A 177 -4.70 12.27 -2.10
C ALA A 177 -4.87 10.92 -2.79
N PRO A 178 -5.66 10.82 -3.85
CA PRO A 178 -5.68 9.60 -4.63
C PRO A 178 -4.22 9.22 -4.80
N ILE A 179 -3.86 7.95 -4.67
CA ILE A 179 -2.66 7.45 -5.33
C ILE A 179 -2.95 7.84 -6.76
N LEU A 180 -2.48 9.04 -7.08
CA LEU A 180 -2.88 9.77 -8.26
C LEU A 180 -2.68 8.80 -9.40
N ASP A 181 -3.77 8.56 -10.11
CA ASP A 181 -3.64 8.36 -11.53
C ASP A 181 -2.43 9.21 -11.97
N ALA A 182 -1.34 8.54 -12.32
CA ALA A 182 -0.01 9.13 -12.42
C ALA A 182 0.12 10.10 -13.62
N THR A 183 -0.99 10.69 -14.06
CA THR A 183 -1.07 11.47 -15.27
C THR A 183 -1.22 12.98 -15.07
N GLU A 184 -1.72 13.53 -13.96
CA GLU A 184 -1.88 15.00 -13.88
C GLU A 184 -1.89 15.62 -12.46
N GLY A 185 -0.90 15.36 -11.64
CA GLY A 185 -0.68 16.11 -10.41
C GLY A 185 0.76 16.61 -10.32
N THR A 186 0.96 17.89 -10.21
CA THR A 186 2.25 18.59 -10.14
C THR A 186 3.13 18.07 -9.00
N MET A 187 3.85 16.97 -9.24
CA MET A 187 5.00 16.62 -8.41
C MET A 187 6.01 17.79 -8.47
N SER A 188 6.58 18.17 -7.34
CA SER A 188 7.67 19.13 -7.33
C SER A 188 8.76 18.65 -8.29
N GLU A 189 9.42 19.60 -9.00
CA GLU A 189 10.49 19.26 -9.94
C GLU A 189 11.59 18.42 -9.28
N GLU A 190 11.83 18.63 -8.01
CA GLU A 190 12.85 17.93 -7.23
C GLU A 190 12.46 16.44 -7.04
N ARG A 191 11.23 16.15 -6.68
CA ARG A 191 10.70 14.79 -6.53
C ARG A 191 10.59 14.05 -7.87
N ARG A 192 10.32 14.79 -8.94
CA ARG A 192 10.31 14.27 -10.32
C ARG A 192 11.74 13.89 -10.75
N ARG A 193 12.76 14.70 -10.43
CA ARG A 193 14.18 14.41 -10.68
C ARG A 193 14.67 13.20 -9.89
N GLU A 194 14.27 13.08 -8.63
CA GLU A 194 14.63 11.95 -7.76
C GLU A 194 14.00 10.64 -8.28
N MET A 195 12.72 10.63 -8.61
CA MET A 195 12.04 9.48 -9.23
C MET A 195 12.64 9.12 -10.59
N HIS A 196 12.97 10.08 -11.42
CA HIS A 196 13.67 9.86 -12.70
C HIS A 196 15.05 9.23 -12.47
N GLY A 197 15.77 9.62 -11.42
CA GLY A 197 17.06 9.03 -11.04
C GLY A 197 16.94 7.56 -10.64
N ILE A 198 15.94 7.23 -9.82
CA ILE A 198 15.67 5.86 -9.39
C ILE A 198 15.26 4.98 -10.58
N THR A 199 14.31 5.42 -11.38
CA THR A 199 13.82 4.68 -12.56
C THR A 199 14.95 4.46 -13.57
N ARG A 200 15.80 5.45 -13.77
CA ARG A 200 16.99 5.35 -14.61
C ARG A 200 17.95 4.28 -14.10
N SER A 201 18.27 4.31 -12.81
CA SER A 201 19.15 3.31 -12.18
C SER A 201 18.60 1.90 -12.30
N MET A 202 17.28 1.71 -12.22
CA MET A 202 16.65 0.41 -12.44
C MET A 202 16.78 -0.07 -13.87
N LEU A 203 16.58 0.80 -14.87
CA LEU A 203 16.75 0.45 -16.27
C LEU A 203 18.20 0.12 -16.62
N GLU A 204 19.17 0.80 -16.03
CA GLU A 204 20.59 0.56 -16.22
C GLU A 204 21.07 -0.80 -15.65
N GLN A 205 20.28 -1.45 -14.78
CA GLN A 205 20.54 -2.83 -14.33
C GLN A 205 20.23 -3.89 -15.39
N VAL A 206 19.43 -3.54 -16.40
CA VAL A 206 19.12 -4.47 -17.51
C VAL A 206 20.33 -4.56 -18.44
N PRO A 207 20.92 -5.75 -18.68
CA PRO A 207 22.06 -5.91 -19.55
C PRO A 207 21.79 -5.35 -20.96
N GLY A 208 22.62 -4.41 -21.41
CA GLY A 208 22.45 -3.75 -22.71
C GLY A 208 21.72 -2.41 -22.66
N ILE A 209 21.18 -1.99 -21.52
CA ILE A 209 20.64 -0.64 -21.34
C ILE A 209 21.69 0.24 -20.67
N GLY A 210 22.36 1.06 -21.47
CA GLY A 210 23.25 2.10 -20.95
C GLY A 210 22.52 3.43 -20.68
N PRO A 211 23.21 4.41 -20.06
CA PRO A 211 22.62 5.70 -19.65
C PRO A 211 21.88 6.45 -20.76
N ALA A 212 22.41 6.42 -21.98
CA ALA A 212 21.79 7.10 -23.12
C ALA A 212 20.49 6.43 -23.60
N LEU A 213 20.39 5.11 -23.47
CA LEU A 213 19.19 4.36 -23.83
C LEU A 213 18.13 4.47 -22.75
N ALA A 214 18.54 4.36 -21.47
CA ALA A 214 17.67 4.60 -20.33
C ALA A 214 17.02 5.99 -20.38
N SER A 215 17.77 7.03 -20.70
CA SER A 215 17.23 8.39 -20.87
C SER A 215 16.16 8.47 -21.96
N ARG A 216 16.40 7.86 -23.14
CA ARG A 216 15.42 7.84 -24.24
C ARG A 216 14.14 7.06 -23.92
N ILE A 217 14.25 5.98 -23.14
CA ILE A 217 13.10 5.24 -22.66
C ILE A 217 12.29 6.14 -21.71
N LEU A 218 12.95 6.84 -20.79
CA LEU A 218 12.30 7.71 -19.80
C LEU A 218 11.73 9.00 -20.38
N GLU A 219 12.24 9.49 -21.51
CA GLU A 219 11.63 10.60 -22.25
C GLU A 219 10.22 10.22 -22.76
N ARG A 220 10.01 8.96 -23.13
CA ARG A 220 8.73 8.46 -23.63
C ARG A 220 7.84 7.94 -22.51
N TRP A 221 8.40 7.27 -21.52
CA TRP A 221 7.71 6.73 -20.35
C TRP A 221 8.42 7.18 -19.06
N PRO A 222 7.98 8.30 -18.46
CA PRO A 222 8.68 8.91 -17.31
C PRO A 222 8.70 8.08 -16.03
N THR A 223 7.91 7.00 -15.95
CA THR A 223 7.82 6.11 -14.78
C THR A 223 7.86 4.65 -15.20
N MET A 224 8.27 3.75 -14.28
CA MET A 224 8.20 2.30 -14.53
C MET A 224 6.77 1.82 -14.76
N ALA A 225 5.78 2.41 -14.10
CA ALA A 225 4.38 2.10 -14.33
C ALA A 225 3.90 2.48 -15.75
N ALA A 226 4.32 3.64 -16.25
CA ALA A 226 4.03 4.05 -17.61
C ALA A 226 4.69 3.10 -18.63
N LEU A 227 5.94 2.70 -18.38
CA LEU A 227 6.66 1.73 -19.22
C LEU A 227 6.02 0.33 -19.18
N ALA A 228 5.57 -0.11 -18.01
CA ALA A 228 4.89 -1.40 -17.86
C ALA A 228 3.52 -1.46 -18.57
N ASN A 229 2.88 -0.32 -18.81
CA ASN A 229 1.64 -0.24 -19.57
C ASN A 229 1.87 -0.03 -21.09
N ALA A 230 3.14 0.13 -21.53
CA ALA A 230 3.46 0.25 -22.95
C ALA A 230 3.35 -1.10 -23.65
N THR A 231 2.90 -1.09 -24.90
CA THR A 231 2.85 -2.30 -25.73
C THR A 231 4.25 -2.65 -26.27
N ASP A 232 4.46 -3.92 -26.60
CA ASP A 232 5.70 -4.42 -27.21
C ASP A 232 6.09 -3.61 -28.47
N ASP A 233 5.10 -3.30 -29.31
CA ASP A 233 5.28 -2.52 -30.53
C ASP A 233 5.74 -1.08 -30.26
N GLU A 234 5.30 -0.48 -29.15
CA GLU A 234 5.73 0.86 -28.75
C GLU A 234 7.15 0.85 -28.18
N ILE A 235 7.52 -0.16 -27.43
CA ILE A 235 8.84 -0.30 -26.81
C ILE A 235 9.90 -0.51 -27.91
N VAL A 236 9.62 -1.34 -28.92
CA VAL A 236 10.52 -1.59 -30.05
C VAL A 236 10.81 -0.32 -30.90
N GLN A 237 9.91 0.68 -30.89
CA GLN A 237 10.10 1.94 -31.63
C GLN A 237 11.11 2.89 -30.98
N VAL A 238 11.65 2.60 -29.80
CA VAL A 238 12.69 3.44 -29.18
C VAL A 238 13.99 3.35 -29.98
N PRO A 239 14.53 4.47 -30.51
CA PRO A 239 15.75 4.46 -31.31
C PRO A 239 16.93 3.86 -30.54
N GLY A 240 17.57 2.85 -31.11
CA GLY A 240 18.70 2.16 -30.51
C GLY A 240 18.34 1.00 -29.58
N LEU A 241 17.06 0.66 -29.45
CA LEU A 241 16.61 -0.54 -28.77
C LEU A 241 16.54 -1.70 -29.79
N SER A 242 17.21 -2.81 -29.52
CA SER A 242 17.05 -4.03 -30.31
C SER A 242 15.76 -4.76 -29.95
N ILE A 243 15.21 -5.51 -30.91
CA ILE A 243 14.00 -6.31 -30.67
C ILE A 243 14.19 -7.26 -29.47
N SER A 244 15.36 -7.90 -29.36
CA SER A 244 15.65 -8.81 -28.24
C SER A 244 15.71 -8.08 -26.88
N LEU A 245 16.20 -6.85 -26.86
CA LEU A 245 16.25 -6.05 -25.64
C LEU A 245 14.88 -5.50 -25.26
N ALA A 246 14.05 -5.14 -26.23
CA ALA A 246 12.65 -4.78 -26.00
C ALA A 246 11.87 -5.94 -25.38
N GLN A 247 12.01 -7.15 -25.92
CA GLN A 247 11.41 -8.36 -25.37
C GLN A 247 11.89 -8.68 -23.96
N GLU A 248 13.17 -8.43 -23.66
CA GLU A 248 13.73 -8.60 -22.32
C GLU A 248 13.13 -7.60 -21.32
N ILE A 249 12.96 -6.34 -21.72
CA ILE A 249 12.28 -5.33 -20.90
C ILE A 249 10.84 -5.77 -20.60
N VAL A 250 10.09 -6.17 -21.62
CA VAL A 250 8.72 -6.66 -21.49
C VAL A 250 8.66 -7.88 -20.58
N ARG A 251 9.58 -8.83 -20.75
CA ARG A 251 9.67 -10.02 -19.90
C ARG A 251 9.92 -9.68 -18.43
N ILE A 252 10.78 -8.70 -18.16
CA ILE A 252 11.08 -8.25 -16.79
C ILE A 252 9.87 -7.53 -16.18
N LEU A 253 9.18 -6.70 -16.96
CA LEU A 253 8.06 -5.88 -16.48
C LEU A 253 6.77 -6.70 -16.29
N HIS A 254 6.51 -7.67 -17.14
CA HIS A 254 5.28 -8.46 -17.11
C HIS A 254 5.45 -9.84 -16.46
N GLY A 255 6.68 -10.19 -16.04
CA GLY A 255 6.95 -11.45 -15.34
C GLY A 255 6.47 -12.63 -16.18
N SER A 256 7.11 -12.96 -17.29
CA SER A 256 6.79 -14.20 -17.99
C SER A 256 7.27 -15.37 -17.16
N GLY A 257 6.30 -16.03 -16.51
CA GLY A 257 6.50 -17.39 -16.10
C GLY A 257 6.67 -18.27 -17.33
N ASP A 258 7.76 -18.97 -17.39
CA ASP A 258 7.86 -20.32 -17.92
C ASP A 258 7.78 -21.29 -16.76
#